data_29c6006cb95ffcb3a7a299c597ca97c4
#
_entry.id   29c6006cb95ffcb3a7a299c597ca97c4
#
_cell.length_a   1.000
_cell.length_b   1.000
_cell.length_c   1.000
_cell.angle_alpha   90.00
_cell.angle_beta   90.00
_cell.angle_gamma   90.00
#
_symmetry.space_group_name_H-M   'P 1'
#
loop_
_entity.id
_entity.type
_entity.pdbx_description
1 polymer ?
#
loop_
_entity_poly.entity_id
_entity_poly.type
_entity_poly.pdbx_seq_one_letter_code
_entity_poly.pdbx_strand_id
1 'polypeptide(L)'
;MPPDPSGAVGKNHYVQMVNTAMQIFDKTGNSLWGPTSLGSVFPESESDGDPIVLYDKFADRWFISQFQIENNIILIAVSQTPDPLGAWYYYTFPFDEFPDYPKFSIWGDGYYMTLNTTIQNAVCFERNKMLIGDGNAKMIALTFPSIETNGFFSALPAHADGNSLPDKPINFFYFQDDGWASGSGVDRIKVWEMNVDWMETSNSGIFLKQEIPVTAFNSEFDVNWEDLSQPNTNQKIDAIPGAFMYMAQYQEFKDHNSIVLNHTVDVDMTERKNAGIRWYELREEDDSWYLYQEGTYSPDDQSRWLGSAAMDRQGNIGLAYSITSETTFPSLKFTGRKRDETLGEMTINESGAFSGDGSQTSSARFGDYSQMTLDPSDGLTFWYTGEYVSSNGWETGVFSFKIGIQYDHDISIQQLIAPLSGDLTLPQALKVLIKNNGNNTASNFPISYQVKTGLVTEMFTGSITPGDTAYFTFNEIVDLSESGYHDISIVSSLSVDEDRLNDSLETSVYSTYSNDVGVSLITSPISQIGLGFEDVIVNVKNYGENSVSEIPLKYSLNGNEVIDTLKNTILAGDHVSFKFIQKLDLSIV
;
A
#
# COMPACT_ATOMS: atom_id res chain seq x y z
N MET A 1 20.20 17.41 -15.39
CA MET A 1 19.41 16.67 -14.39
C MET A 1 18.57 15.70 -15.16
N PRO A 2 18.54 14.42 -14.82
CA PRO A 2 17.67 13.45 -15.49
C PRO A 2 16.19 13.80 -15.26
N PRO A 3 15.28 13.27 -16.07
CA PRO A 3 13.84 13.52 -15.94
C PRO A 3 13.22 12.96 -14.66
N ASP A 4 13.70 11.82 -14.16
CA ASP A 4 13.17 11.12 -12.97
C ASP A 4 11.63 11.05 -12.96
N PRO A 5 11.02 10.36 -13.96
CA PRO A 5 9.60 10.46 -14.19
C PRO A 5 8.79 9.67 -13.18
N SER A 6 7.70 10.28 -12.72
CA SER A 6 6.62 9.64 -11.99
C SER A 6 5.31 9.83 -12.74
N GLY A 7 4.46 8.83 -12.80
CA GLY A 7 3.21 8.89 -13.53
C GLY A 7 2.13 7.99 -12.98
N ALA A 8 0.90 8.48 -12.90
CA ALA A 8 -0.23 7.70 -12.43
C ALA A 8 -1.45 7.87 -13.34
N VAL A 9 -2.21 6.78 -13.48
CA VAL A 9 -3.49 6.77 -14.17
C VAL A 9 -4.64 6.85 -13.18
N GLY A 10 -5.58 7.77 -13.42
CA GLY A 10 -6.87 7.82 -12.74
C GLY A 10 -7.99 7.33 -13.63
N LYS A 11 -9.25 7.54 -13.21
CA LYS A 11 -10.42 7.10 -14.00
C LYS A 11 -10.48 7.74 -15.38
N ASN A 12 -10.14 9.03 -15.50
CA ASN A 12 -10.30 9.81 -16.72
C ASN A 12 -9.01 10.49 -17.22
N HIS A 13 -7.98 10.55 -16.41
CA HIS A 13 -6.77 11.31 -16.67
C HIS A 13 -5.52 10.46 -16.45
N TYR A 14 -4.43 10.87 -17.08
CA TYR A 14 -3.07 10.47 -16.73
C TYR A 14 -2.30 11.71 -16.31
N VAL A 15 -1.64 11.66 -15.16
CA VAL A 15 -0.78 12.73 -14.67
C VAL A 15 0.66 12.26 -14.70
N GLN A 16 1.53 13.00 -15.37
CA GLN A 16 2.97 12.78 -15.38
C GLN A 16 3.66 13.95 -14.70
N MET A 17 4.63 13.62 -13.87
CA MET A 17 5.58 14.57 -13.30
C MET A 17 6.99 14.15 -13.69
N VAL A 18 7.83 15.13 -13.92
CA VAL A 18 9.27 14.94 -14.16
C VAL A 18 10.02 15.97 -13.34
N ASN A 19 11.33 15.79 -13.18
CA ASN A 19 12.16 16.80 -12.56
C ASN A 19 11.90 18.13 -13.25
N THR A 20 11.28 18.94 -12.43
CA THR A 20 10.85 20.33 -12.48
C THR A 20 9.54 20.64 -13.22
N ALA A 21 8.80 19.65 -13.75
CA ALA A 21 7.55 19.92 -14.45
C ALA A 21 6.44 18.88 -14.23
N MET A 22 5.18 19.30 -14.40
CA MET A 22 3.98 18.47 -14.36
C MET A 22 3.15 18.69 -15.63
N GLN A 23 2.54 17.59 -16.13
CA GLN A 23 1.60 17.61 -17.25
C GLN A 23 0.43 16.66 -17.01
N ILE A 24 -0.77 17.06 -17.48
CA ILE A 24 -1.99 16.29 -17.36
C ILE A 24 -2.51 15.96 -18.76
N PHE A 25 -2.87 14.70 -18.95
CA PHE A 25 -3.38 14.16 -20.22
C PHE A 25 -4.76 13.50 -20.01
N ASP A 26 -5.53 13.41 -21.08
CA ASP A 26 -6.58 12.39 -21.14
C ASP A 26 -5.97 10.99 -21.40
N LYS A 27 -6.76 9.93 -21.25
CA LYS A 27 -6.30 8.56 -21.49
C LYS A 27 -6.01 8.21 -22.95
N THR A 28 -6.25 9.12 -23.88
CA THR A 28 -5.89 8.97 -25.31
C THR A 28 -4.59 9.67 -25.65
N GLY A 29 -3.95 10.33 -24.65
CA GLY A 29 -2.67 11.01 -24.79
C GLY A 29 -2.77 12.48 -25.20
N ASN A 30 -3.97 13.06 -25.28
CA ASN A 30 -4.10 14.49 -25.53
C ASN A 30 -3.75 15.30 -24.28
N SER A 31 -2.87 16.29 -24.41
CA SER A 31 -2.54 17.21 -23.33
C SER A 31 -3.74 18.07 -22.97
N LEU A 32 -4.13 18.05 -21.69
CA LEU A 32 -5.19 18.89 -21.15
C LEU A 32 -4.61 20.11 -20.41
N TRP A 33 -3.40 19.97 -19.85
CA TRP A 33 -2.74 21.05 -19.12
C TRP A 33 -1.23 20.80 -19.01
N GLY A 34 -0.44 21.86 -19.02
CA GLY A 34 1.00 21.84 -18.92
C GLY A 34 1.73 21.63 -20.26
N PRO A 35 3.06 21.35 -20.26
CA PRO A 35 3.90 21.22 -19.05
C PRO A 35 4.01 22.54 -18.29
N THR A 36 3.96 22.42 -16.95
CA THR A 36 4.05 23.57 -16.05
C THR A 36 5.10 23.27 -14.96
N SER A 37 5.87 24.30 -14.57
CA SER A 37 6.92 24.13 -13.55
C SER A 37 6.31 23.74 -12.20
N LEU A 38 6.99 22.85 -11.44
CA LEU A 38 6.55 22.40 -10.12
C LEU A 38 6.40 23.57 -9.13
N GLY A 39 7.28 24.60 -9.20
CA GLY A 39 7.14 25.80 -8.41
C GLY A 39 5.88 26.62 -8.68
N SER A 40 5.23 26.40 -9.85
CA SER A 40 3.91 26.98 -10.12
C SER A 40 2.76 26.10 -9.64
N VAL A 41 3.00 24.81 -9.45
CA VAL A 41 2.02 23.83 -8.91
C VAL A 41 1.95 23.95 -7.40
N PHE A 42 3.10 24.05 -6.73
CA PHE A 42 3.20 24.21 -5.28
C PHE A 42 3.40 25.70 -4.94
N PRO A 43 2.43 26.35 -4.26
CA PRO A 43 2.55 27.77 -3.92
C PRO A 43 3.81 28.06 -3.06
N GLU A 44 4.46 29.17 -3.39
CA GLU A 44 5.64 29.68 -2.63
C GLU A 44 6.84 28.71 -2.59
N SER A 45 6.99 27.84 -3.60
CA SER A 45 8.10 26.90 -3.71
C SER A 45 8.90 27.07 -4.99
N GLU A 46 10.11 26.51 -5.00
CA GLU A 46 10.94 26.33 -6.19
C GLU A 46 10.61 24.97 -6.85
N SER A 47 11.22 24.72 -8.02
CA SER A 47 11.10 23.45 -8.73
C SER A 47 12.34 22.60 -8.44
N ASP A 48 12.35 21.91 -7.29
CA ASP A 48 13.56 21.28 -6.78
C ASP A 48 13.75 19.83 -7.25
N GLY A 49 12.68 19.02 -7.36
CA GLY A 49 12.78 17.72 -8.02
C GLY A 49 12.19 16.54 -7.25
N ASP A 50 12.53 15.35 -7.71
CA ASP A 50 12.04 14.03 -7.27
C ASP A 50 10.52 14.00 -7.05
N PRO A 51 9.73 14.42 -8.05
CA PRO A 51 8.29 14.47 -7.88
C PRO A 51 7.68 13.06 -7.90
N ILE A 52 6.70 12.84 -7.05
CA ILE A 52 5.88 11.62 -7.08
C ILE A 52 4.42 11.99 -7.31
N VAL A 53 3.76 11.24 -8.18
CA VAL A 53 2.32 11.31 -8.37
C VAL A 53 1.68 9.96 -8.12
N LEU A 54 0.60 9.95 -7.34
CA LEU A 54 -0.27 8.80 -7.10
C LEU A 54 -1.73 9.16 -7.37
N TYR A 55 -2.51 8.16 -7.74
CA TYR A 55 -3.96 8.26 -7.75
C TYR A 55 -4.54 7.38 -6.64
N ASP A 56 -5.08 8.02 -5.62
CA ASP A 56 -5.81 7.35 -4.52
C ASP A 56 -7.19 6.94 -5.02
N LYS A 57 -7.29 5.74 -5.58
CA LYS A 57 -8.53 5.21 -6.15
C LYS A 57 -9.65 5.01 -5.13
N PHE A 58 -9.31 4.84 -3.87
CA PHE A 58 -10.26 4.62 -2.76
C PHE A 58 -10.93 5.93 -2.32
N ALA A 59 -10.20 7.03 -2.39
CA ALA A 59 -10.73 8.36 -2.13
C ALA A 59 -11.17 9.10 -3.41
N ASP A 60 -10.80 8.58 -4.59
CA ASP A 60 -10.96 9.24 -5.89
C ASP A 60 -10.27 10.62 -5.90
N ARG A 61 -8.97 10.62 -5.54
CA ARG A 61 -8.14 11.82 -5.39
C ARG A 61 -6.75 11.62 -5.95
N TRP A 62 -6.16 12.72 -6.40
CA TRP A 62 -4.76 12.78 -6.79
C TRP A 62 -3.90 13.23 -5.62
N PHE A 63 -2.74 12.62 -5.51
CA PHE A 63 -1.68 12.96 -4.58
C PHE A 63 -0.43 13.30 -5.38
N ILE A 64 0.20 14.43 -5.08
CA ILE A 64 1.48 14.83 -5.69
C ILE A 64 2.43 15.32 -4.61
N SER A 65 3.73 15.12 -4.84
CA SER A 65 4.79 15.59 -3.96
C SER A 65 6.01 16.06 -4.74
N GLN A 66 6.82 16.89 -4.11
CA GLN A 66 8.22 17.16 -4.44
C GLN A 66 8.99 17.46 -3.16
N PHE A 67 10.30 17.34 -3.17
CA PHE A 67 11.09 17.91 -2.09
C PHE A 67 11.36 19.40 -2.31
N GLN A 68 11.75 20.09 -1.25
CA GLN A 68 12.31 21.43 -1.29
C GLN A 68 13.69 21.37 -0.60
N ILE A 69 14.74 21.67 -1.35
CA ILE A 69 16.14 21.55 -0.89
C ILE A 69 16.40 22.51 0.27
N GLU A 70 15.90 23.74 0.15
CA GLU A 70 15.99 24.70 1.24
C GLU A 70 15.12 24.22 2.42
N ASN A 71 15.74 24.05 3.58
CA ASN A 71 15.12 23.62 4.84
C ASN A 71 14.67 22.14 4.92
N ASN A 72 15.10 21.25 4.02
CA ASN A 72 14.82 19.81 4.05
C ASN A 72 13.33 19.51 4.16
N ILE A 73 12.55 19.94 3.20
CA ILE A 73 11.07 19.87 3.25
C ILE A 73 10.55 18.88 2.20
N ILE A 74 9.50 18.16 2.55
CA ILE A 74 8.60 17.50 1.61
C ILE A 74 7.34 18.34 1.48
N LEU A 75 7.01 18.71 0.25
CA LEU A 75 5.76 19.34 -0.14
C LEU A 75 4.82 18.28 -0.66
N ILE A 76 3.57 18.29 -0.18
CA ILE A 76 2.52 17.36 -0.61
C ILE A 76 1.29 18.18 -1.00
N ALA A 77 0.64 17.77 -2.10
CA ALA A 77 -0.68 18.28 -2.43
C ALA A 77 -1.65 17.14 -2.71
N VAL A 78 -2.90 17.31 -2.24
CA VAL A 78 -4.00 16.35 -2.45
C VAL A 78 -5.13 17.09 -3.17
N SER A 79 -5.64 16.54 -4.27
CA SER A 79 -6.71 17.18 -5.04
C SER A 79 -8.01 17.22 -4.25
N GLN A 80 -8.77 18.31 -4.35
CA GLN A 80 -10.05 18.45 -3.65
C GLN A 80 -11.17 17.61 -4.30
N THR A 81 -11.00 17.26 -5.57
CA THR A 81 -11.95 16.47 -6.36
C THR A 81 -11.22 15.42 -7.20
N PRO A 82 -11.92 14.51 -7.87
CA PRO A 82 -11.32 13.56 -8.82
C PRO A 82 -10.63 14.20 -10.03
N ASP A 83 -10.94 15.47 -10.32
CA ASP A 83 -10.37 16.21 -11.44
C ASP A 83 -9.02 16.85 -11.05
N PRO A 84 -7.89 16.41 -11.65
CA PRO A 84 -6.57 16.98 -11.35
C PRO A 84 -6.39 18.43 -11.84
N LEU A 85 -7.30 18.92 -12.70
CA LEU A 85 -7.34 20.32 -13.16
C LEU A 85 -7.98 21.26 -12.13
N GLY A 86 -8.58 20.71 -11.06
CA GLY A 86 -9.26 21.46 -10.02
C GLY A 86 -8.30 22.02 -8.95
N ALA A 87 -8.88 22.35 -7.80
CA ALA A 87 -8.13 22.88 -6.66
C ALA A 87 -7.47 21.75 -5.84
N TRP A 88 -6.44 22.13 -5.09
CA TRP A 88 -5.63 21.23 -4.27
C TRP A 88 -5.53 21.73 -2.83
N TYR A 89 -5.34 20.81 -1.88
CA TYR A 89 -4.91 21.07 -0.51
C TYR A 89 -3.40 20.90 -0.44
N TYR A 90 -2.69 21.81 0.24
CA TYR A 90 -1.23 21.82 0.31
C TYR A 90 -0.73 21.61 1.73
N TYR A 91 0.35 20.83 1.86
CA TYR A 91 0.96 20.48 3.13
C TYR A 91 2.48 20.57 3.02
N THR A 92 3.12 20.94 4.13
CA THR A 92 4.55 21.12 4.23
C THR A 92 5.07 20.36 5.44
N PHE A 93 6.05 19.49 5.24
CA PHE A 93 6.63 18.67 6.31
C PHE A 93 8.15 18.80 6.31
N PRO A 94 8.77 19.35 7.38
CA PRO A 94 10.22 19.46 7.53
C PRO A 94 10.83 18.18 8.06
N PHE A 95 12.10 17.91 7.69
CA PHE A 95 12.92 16.79 8.11
C PHE A 95 14.25 17.26 8.68
N ASP A 96 14.89 16.42 9.51
CA ASP A 96 16.20 16.72 10.10
C ASP A 96 17.35 16.53 9.08
N GLU A 97 17.21 15.58 8.14
CA GLU A 97 18.09 15.34 7.01
C GLU A 97 17.37 15.70 5.69
N PHE A 98 18.13 15.94 4.61
CA PHE A 98 17.53 16.18 3.30
C PHE A 98 16.73 14.94 2.85
N PRO A 99 15.44 15.07 2.56
CA PRO A 99 14.55 13.96 2.26
C PRO A 99 14.72 13.43 0.82
N ASP A 100 15.90 12.89 0.53
CA ASP A 100 16.32 12.38 -0.76
C ASP A 100 15.59 11.09 -1.15
N TYR A 101 15.37 10.89 -2.44
CA TYR A 101 14.83 9.66 -3.03
C TYR A 101 13.50 9.21 -2.40
N PRO A 102 12.44 10.04 -2.35
CA PRO A 102 11.17 9.68 -1.73
C PRO A 102 10.44 8.59 -2.51
N LYS A 103 9.87 7.61 -1.79
CA LYS A 103 8.98 6.57 -2.34
C LYS A 103 7.67 6.56 -1.56
N PHE A 104 6.58 6.94 -2.21
CA PHE A 104 5.27 7.06 -1.56
C PHE A 104 4.36 5.86 -1.82
N SER A 105 3.42 5.64 -0.89
CA SER A 105 2.34 4.66 -1.05
C SER A 105 1.06 5.10 -0.36
N ILE A 106 -0.03 4.41 -0.70
CA ILE A 106 -1.37 4.58 -0.13
C ILE A 106 -1.68 3.34 0.70
N TRP A 107 -2.14 3.55 1.95
CA TRP A 107 -2.57 2.48 2.84
C TRP A 107 -3.82 2.90 3.62
N GLY A 108 -4.41 1.97 4.40
CA GLY A 108 -5.67 2.20 5.09
C GLY A 108 -5.69 3.40 6.02
N ASP A 109 -4.66 3.56 6.80
CA ASP A 109 -4.53 4.57 7.84
C ASP A 109 -3.64 5.78 7.49
N GLY A 110 -2.95 5.77 6.32
CA GLY A 110 -2.03 6.85 5.96
C GLY A 110 -1.56 6.85 4.51
N TYR A 111 -0.94 7.97 4.12
CA TYR A 111 0.03 8.02 3.02
C TYR A 111 1.41 7.74 3.60
N TYR A 112 2.10 6.74 3.08
CA TYR A 112 3.40 6.35 3.60
C TYR A 112 4.52 6.78 2.67
N MET A 113 5.69 7.04 3.24
CA MET A 113 6.87 7.45 2.50
C MET A 113 8.12 6.82 3.09
N THR A 114 9.06 6.48 2.24
CA THR A 114 10.44 6.16 2.64
C THR A 114 11.42 7.12 1.98
N LEU A 115 12.60 7.24 2.58
CA LEU A 115 13.64 8.20 2.21
C LEU A 115 15.02 7.55 2.26
N ASN A 116 15.94 8.07 1.45
CA ASN A 116 17.37 7.75 1.51
C ASN A 116 18.08 8.60 2.56
N THR A 117 17.72 8.41 3.83
CA THR A 117 18.23 9.11 4.99
C THR A 117 18.64 8.12 6.08
N THR A 118 19.49 8.54 7.02
CA THR A 118 19.93 7.67 8.11
C THR A 118 18.94 7.64 9.28
N ILE A 119 18.07 8.64 9.37
CA ILE A 119 16.99 8.77 10.35
C ILE A 119 15.71 9.20 9.66
N GLN A 120 14.56 9.03 10.30
CA GLN A 120 13.25 9.46 9.78
C GLN A 120 12.93 8.88 8.38
N ASN A 121 13.40 7.68 8.09
CA ASN A 121 13.30 7.06 6.76
C ASN A 121 12.09 6.14 6.57
N ALA A 122 11.21 6.05 7.58
CA ALA A 122 9.89 5.42 7.51
C ALA A 122 8.84 6.41 8.02
N VAL A 123 8.00 6.93 7.13
CA VAL A 123 7.14 8.08 7.41
C VAL A 123 5.68 7.75 7.07
N CYS A 124 4.76 8.25 7.89
CA CYS A 124 3.32 8.20 7.64
C CYS A 124 2.69 9.58 7.80
N PHE A 125 1.81 9.96 6.87
CA PHE A 125 1.04 11.20 6.87
C PHE A 125 -0.45 10.89 7.07
N GLU A 126 -1.13 11.71 7.87
CA GLU A 126 -2.53 11.51 8.29
C GLU A 126 -3.52 11.73 7.12
N ARG A 127 -3.65 10.69 6.27
CA ARG A 127 -4.43 10.69 5.03
C ARG A 127 -5.85 11.22 5.21
N ASN A 128 -6.58 10.79 6.24
CA ASN A 128 -7.98 11.18 6.44
C ASN A 128 -8.15 12.69 6.64
N LYS A 129 -7.20 13.35 7.29
CA LYS A 129 -7.20 14.81 7.43
C LYS A 129 -6.75 15.51 6.15
N MET A 130 -5.76 14.95 5.46
CA MET A 130 -5.28 15.52 4.20
C MET A 130 -6.37 15.51 3.12
N LEU A 131 -7.20 14.49 3.07
CA LEU A 131 -8.31 14.37 2.12
C LEU A 131 -9.39 15.46 2.27
N ILE A 132 -9.52 16.05 3.45
CA ILE A 132 -10.50 17.10 3.75
C ILE A 132 -9.90 18.49 3.91
N GLY A 133 -8.57 18.63 3.70
CA GLY A 133 -7.88 19.92 3.80
C GLY A 133 -7.66 20.41 5.23
N ASP A 134 -7.65 19.52 6.23
CA ASP A 134 -7.36 19.90 7.62
C ASP A 134 -5.87 20.24 7.76
N GLY A 135 -5.54 21.50 8.02
CA GLY A 135 -4.18 21.98 8.23
C GLY A 135 -3.49 21.41 9.48
N ASN A 136 -4.19 20.63 10.33
CA ASN A 136 -3.61 19.93 11.47
C ASN A 136 -3.26 18.47 11.14
N ALA A 137 -3.22 18.08 9.88
CA ALA A 137 -2.75 16.75 9.47
C ALA A 137 -1.33 16.51 10.00
N LYS A 138 -1.14 15.38 10.67
CA LYS A 138 0.12 15.03 11.34
C LYS A 138 1.03 14.20 10.43
N MET A 139 2.31 14.21 10.75
CA MET A 139 3.33 13.28 10.26
C MET A 139 3.89 12.48 11.44
N ILE A 140 4.11 11.19 11.23
CA ILE A 140 4.87 10.30 12.12
C ILE A 140 6.08 9.82 11.33
N ALA A 141 7.28 10.14 11.81
CA ALA A 141 8.54 9.76 11.18
C ALA A 141 9.34 8.86 12.12
N LEU A 142 9.65 7.65 11.68
CA LEU A 142 10.39 6.64 12.41
C LEU A 142 11.65 6.25 11.61
N THR A 143 12.53 5.47 12.24
CA THR A 143 13.76 4.98 11.63
C THR A 143 13.73 3.46 11.57
N PHE A 144 14.03 2.86 10.40
CA PHE A 144 14.11 1.42 10.25
C PHE A 144 15.16 0.83 11.18
N PRO A 145 14.81 -0.07 12.10
CA PRO A 145 15.81 -0.81 12.87
C PRO A 145 16.50 -1.84 11.98
N SER A 146 17.81 -2.00 12.14
CA SER A 146 18.58 -3.07 11.49
C SER A 146 18.58 -3.08 9.96
N ILE A 147 18.40 -1.91 9.32
CA ILE A 147 18.62 -1.79 7.89
C ILE A 147 20.13 -1.82 7.60
N GLU A 148 20.52 -2.66 6.66
CA GLU A 148 21.91 -2.78 6.17
C GLU A 148 21.86 -2.58 4.66
N THR A 149 22.68 -1.68 4.15
CA THR A 149 22.68 -1.30 2.73
C THR A 149 24.08 -0.95 2.26
N ASN A 150 24.34 -1.16 0.98
CA ASN A 150 25.49 -0.63 0.24
C ASN A 150 25.05 0.42 -0.81
N GLY A 151 23.86 0.96 -0.69
CA GLY A 151 23.27 1.93 -1.60
C GLY A 151 22.29 2.85 -0.88
N PHE A 152 21.01 2.64 -1.11
CA PHE A 152 19.95 3.49 -0.59
C PHE A 152 19.33 2.92 0.70
N PHE A 153 19.01 3.77 1.67
CA PHE A 153 18.25 3.39 2.87
C PHE A 153 16.74 3.27 2.62
N SER A 154 16.29 3.49 1.39
CA SER A 154 14.89 3.59 1.00
C SER A 154 14.28 2.20 0.75
N ALA A 155 13.64 1.63 1.76
CA ALA A 155 12.76 0.46 1.57
C ALA A 155 11.49 0.87 0.80
N LEU A 156 10.76 -0.09 0.18
CA LEU A 156 9.48 0.22 -0.45
C LEU A 156 8.32 0.00 0.51
N PRO A 157 7.45 1.01 0.75
CA PRO A 157 6.18 0.83 1.44
C PRO A 157 5.20 0.05 0.54
N ALA A 158 4.45 -0.89 1.12
CA ALA A 158 3.36 -1.56 0.41
C ALA A 158 2.35 -0.54 -0.11
N HIS A 159 1.97 -0.66 -1.38
CA HIS A 159 0.99 0.22 -2.02
C HIS A 159 -0.32 -0.55 -2.27
N ALA A 160 -1.39 -0.16 -1.59
CA ALA A 160 -2.69 -0.80 -1.74
C ALA A 160 -3.27 -0.58 -3.14
N ASP A 161 -3.49 -1.66 -3.88
CA ASP A 161 -4.11 -1.63 -5.21
C ASP A 161 -5.17 -2.73 -5.39
N GLY A 162 -5.64 -3.32 -4.29
CA GLY A 162 -6.76 -4.24 -4.23
C GLY A 162 -8.13 -3.55 -4.34
N ASN A 163 -9.18 -4.27 -4.01
CA ASN A 163 -10.55 -3.76 -4.05
C ASN A 163 -10.91 -2.87 -2.85
N SER A 164 -10.21 -3.04 -1.73
CA SER A 164 -10.41 -2.30 -0.50
C SER A 164 -9.08 -1.78 0.07
N LEU A 165 -9.15 -0.78 0.93
CA LEU A 165 -8.00 -0.39 1.74
C LEU A 165 -7.76 -1.44 2.81
N PRO A 166 -6.52 -1.92 2.98
CA PRO A 166 -6.19 -2.86 4.05
C PRO A 166 -6.42 -2.24 5.43
N ASP A 167 -7.08 -2.98 6.32
CA ASP A 167 -7.29 -2.61 7.74
C ASP A 167 -6.29 -3.37 8.63
N LYS A 168 -5.01 -3.15 8.37
CA LYS A 168 -3.90 -3.73 9.11
C LYS A 168 -2.67 -2.84 9.00
N PRO A 169 -1.66 -3.02 9.88
CA PRO A 169 -0.38 -2.31 9.79
C PRO A 169 0.28 -2.50 8.43
N ILE A 170 0.99 -1.45 7.97
CA ILE A 170 1.70 -1.52 6.70
C ILE A 170 2.98 -2.32 6.82
N ASN A 171 3.37 -3.00 5.74
CA ASN A 171 4.69 -3.61 5.61
C ASN A 171 5.57 -2.82 4.63
N PHE A 172 6.89 -2.85 4.90
CA PHE A 172 7.93 -2.29 4.06
C PHE A 172 8.88 -3.39 3.64
N PHE A 173 9.37 -3.32 2.40
CA PHE A 173 10.20 -4.37 1.80
C PHE A 173 11.53 -3.81 1.36
N TYR A 174 12.61 -4.54 1.63
CA TYR A 174 13.95 -4.20 1.20
C TYR A 174 14.75 -5.47 0.93
N PHE A 175 15.47 -5.53 -0.18
CA PHE A 175 16.39 -6.64 -0.40
C PHE A 175 17.72 -6.39 0.30
N GLN A 176 18.40 -7.44 0.66
CA GLN A 176 19.74 -7.41 1.18
C GLN A 176 20.58 -8.44 0.46
N ASP A 177 21.58 -7.96 -0.29
CA ASP A 177 22.63 -8.78 -0.89
C ASP A 177 23.57 -9.28 0.21
N ASP A 178 23.99 -10.53 0.16
CA ASP A 178 24.87 -11.14 1.17
C ASP A 178 26.28 -10.52 1.16
N GLY A 179 26.68 -9.88 0.07
CA GLY A 179 27.92 -9.13 -0.06
C GLY A 179 27.95 -7.84 0.78
N TRP A 180 26.78 -7.28 1.18
CA TRP A 180 26.72 -6.00 1.89
C TRP A 180 27.01 -6.12 3.38
N ALA A 181 26.69 -7.24 4.00
CA ALA A 181 26.81 -7.42 5.44
C ALA A 181 27.81 -8.51 5.81
N SER A 182 28.66 -8.23 6.77
CA SER A 182 29.56 -9.22 7.33
C SER A 182 28.77 -10.35 8.02
N GLY A 183 28.63 -11.49 7.36
CA GLY A 183 28.22 -12.74 8.01
C GLY A 183 26.77 -13.20 7.75
N SER A 184 26.02 -12.59 6.85
CA SER A 184 24.65 -13.05 6.54
C SER A 184 24.62 -14.30 5.66
N GLY A 185 25.53 -14.43 4.71
CA GLY A 185 25.74 -15.63 3.87
C GLY A 185 24.56 -16.08 3.01
N VAL A 186 23.48 -15.29 2.92
CA VAL A 186 22.28 -15.57 2.10
C VAL A 186 21.58 -14.28 1.74
N ASP A 187 21.28 -14.13 0.46
CA ASP A 187 20.42 -13.04 -0.04
C ASP A 187 19.01 -13.18 0.50
N ARG A 188 18.38 -12.06 0.81
CA ARG A 188 17.07 -12.06 1.46
C ARG A 188 16.24 -10.81 1.16
N ILE A 189 14.95 -10.91 1.41
CA ILE A 189 14.05 -9.77 1.52
C ILE A 189 13.74 -9.58 3.00
N LYS A 190 14.02 -8.39 3.52
CA LYS A 190 13.62 -7.95 4.86
C LYS A 190 12.25 -7.29 4.77
N VAL A 191 11.41 -7.62 5.75
CA VAL A 191 10.06 -7.07 5.89
C VAL A 191 9.94 -6.40 7.26
N TRP A 192 9.64 -5.10 7.28
CA TRP A 192 9.28 -4.39 8.50
C TRP A 192 7.79 -4.15 8.55
N GLU A 193 7.28 -4.01 9.75
CA GLU A 193 5.91 -3.60 10.01
C GLU A 193 5.90 -2.30 10.81
N MET A 194 5.03 -1.37 10.41
CA MET A 194 4.82 -0.10 11.10
C MET A 194 3.37 0.00 11.57
N ASN A 195 3.22 0.20 12.88
CA ASN A 195 1.95 0.50 13.51
C ASN A 195 1.85 2.00 13.77
N VAL A 196 0.73 2.60 13.44
CA VAL A 196 0.47 4.03 13.59
C VAL A 196 -0.72 4.26 14.54
N ASP A 197 -0.51 5.11 15.53
CA ASP A 197 -1.57 5.58 16.44
C ASP A 197 -1.70 7.10 16.31
N TRP A 198 -2.72 7.53 15.58
CA TRP A 198 -2.99 8.96 15.36
C TRP A 198 -3.52 9.69 16.59
N MET A 199 -4.04 8.96 17.58
CA MET A 199 -4.55 9.54 18.83
C MET A 199 -3.40 9.81 19.80
N GLU A 200 -2.53 8.81 20.00
CA GLU A 200 -1.33 8.92 20.83
C GLU A 200 -0.10 8.50 20.00
N THR A 201 0.50 9.47 19.32
CA THR A 201 1.56 9.21 18.34
C THR A 201 2.82 8.56 18.93
N SER A 202 3.02 8.66 20.26
CA SER A 202 4.09 7.98 20.98
C SER A 202 3.93 6.45 21.05
N ASN A 203 2.73 5.92 20.77
CA ASN A 203 2.47 4.48 20.68
C ASN A 203 2.85 3.90 19.30
N SER A 204 3.11 4.76 18.31
CA SER A 204 3.51 4.31 16.98
C SER A 204 4.92 3.71 17.01
N GLY A 205 5.12 2.66 16.20
CA GLY A 205 6.40 1.95 16.19
C GLY A 205 6.65 1.22 14.89
N ILE A 206 7.92 0.91 14.63
CA ILE A 206 8.36 0.10 13.50
C ILE A 206 9.33 -0.98 14.00
N PHE A 207 9.19 -2.19 13.48
CA PHE A 207 10.06 -3.32 13.83
C PHE A 207 10.31 -4.23 12.63
N LEU A 208 11.43 -4.93 12.65
CA LEU A 208 11.72 -5.97 11.67
C LEU A 208 10.80 -7.16 11.96
N LYS A 209 9.86 -7.43 11.04
CA LYS A 209 8.86 -8.50 11.18
C LYS A 209 9.43 -9.84 10.71
N GLN A 210 10.14 -9.84 9.57
CA GLN A 210 10.54 -11.09 8.91
C GLN A 210 11.75 -10.89 8.00
N GLU A 211 12.52 -11.96 7.79
CA GLU A 211 13.56 -12.08 6.76
C GLU A 211 13.24 -13.32 5.91
N ILE A 212 13.13 -13.13 4.60
CA ILE A 212 12.75 -14.16 3.64
C ILE A 212 13.97 -14.47 2.76
N PRO A 213 14.61 -15.64 2.89
CA PRO A 213 15.68 -16.04 2.00
C PRO A 213 15.21 -16.13 0.55
N VAL A 214 16.05 -15.69 -0.40
CA VAL A 214 15.81 -15.75 -1.83
C VAL A 214 16.98 -16.44 -2.54
N THR A 215 16.80 -16.79 -3.81
CA THR A 215 17.91 -17.32 -4.62
C THR A 215 18.97 -16.24 -4.81
N ALA A 216 20.23 -16.65 -4.68
CA ALA A 216 21.40 -15.77 -4.78
C ALA A 216 21.38 -14.89 -6.03
N PHE A 217 21.72 -13.63 -5.86
CA PHE A 217 21.88 -12.63 -6.92
C PHE A 217 23.14 -11.80 -6.66
N ASN A 218 23.49 -10.92 -7.58
CA ASN A 218 24.57 -9.95 -7.42
C ASN A 218 24.04 -8.56 -7.80
N SER A 219 24.07 -7.64 -6.84
CA SER A 219 23.70 -6.22 -7.04
C SER A 219 24.93 -5.30 -7.08
N GLU A 220 26.15 -5.85 -7.19
CA GLU A 220 27.36 -5.07 -7.27
C GLU A 220 27.69 -4.73 -8.73
N PHE A 221 27.84 -3.45 -9.01
CA PHE A 221 28.24 -2.89 -10.30
C PHE A 221 29.49 -2.02 -10.15
N ASP A 222 29.77 -1.16 -11.12
CA ASP A 222 30.95 -0.29 -11.10
C ASP A 222 30.83 0.75 -9.97
N VAL A 223 31.91 0.95 -9.22
CA VAL A 223 31.96 1.90 -8.09
C VAL A 223 31.81 3.38 -8.50
N ASN A 224 31.98 3.70 -9.78
CA ASN A 224 31.78 5.05 -10.32
C ASN A 224 30.44 5.20 -11.05
N TRP A 225 29.53 4.20 -10.94
CA TRP A 225 28.23 4.17 -11.61
C TRP A 225 28.33 4.17 -13.14
N GLU A 226 29.44 3.65 -13.68
CA GLU A 226 29.70 3.50 -15.11
C GLU A 226 29.46 2.04 -15.54
N ASP A 227 28.21 1.59 -15.54
CA ASP A 227 27.82 0.19 -15.63
C ASP A 227 27.50 -0.24 -17.06
N LEU A 228 26.50 0.39 -17.67
CA LEU A 228 25.84 -0.10 -18.87
C LEU A 228 26.35 0.59 -20.13
N SER A 229 26.68 -0.21 -21.14
CA SER A 229 27.15 0.28 -22.46
C SER A 229 26.00 0.84 -23.29
N GLN A 230 26.33 1.82 -24.15
CA GLN A 230 25.42 2.46 -25.11
C GLN A 230 26.11 2.53 -26.48
N PRO A 231 25.33 2.70 -27.57
CA PRO A 231 25.91 2.88 -28.92
C PRO A 231 26.72 4.19 -29.05
N ASN A 232 27.74 4.17 -29.89
CA ASN A 232 28.46 5.35 -30.39
C ASN A 232 29.12 6.24 -29.30
N THR A 233 29.31 5.76 -28.08
CA THR A 233 29.99 6.50 -27.01
C THR A 233 30.70 5.56 -26.06
N ASN A 234 31.72 6.09 -25.34
CA ASN A 234 32.34 5.39 -24.21
C ASN A 234 31.67 5.75 -22.86
N GLN A 235 30.76 6.74 -22.83
CA GLN A 235 30.01 7.06 -21.63
C GLN A 235 29.04 5.92 -21.34
N LYS A 236 29.14 5.38 -20.14
CA LYS A 236 28.24 4.35 -19.62
C LYS A 236 27.14 4.96 -18.77
N ILE A 237 26.12 4.18 -18.47
CA ILE A 237 24.93 4.55 -17.70
C ILE A 237 24.93 3.80 -16.39
N ASP A 238 24.53 4.48 -15.32
CA ASP A 238 24.27 3.91 -14.00
C ASP A 238 23.07 2.94 -14.04
N ALA A 239 23.26 1.74 -13.50
CA ALA A 239 22.24 0.70 -13.42
C ALA A 239 21.28 0.84 -12.21
N ILE A 240 21.58 1.74 -11.27
CA ILE A 240 20.84 1.93 -10.02
C ILE A 240 20.53 0.60 -9.29
N PRO A 241 21.53 -0.22 -8.95
CA PRO A 241 21.27 -1.57 -8.42
C PRO A 241 20.98 -1.59 -6.93
N GLY A 242 21.17 -0.48 -6.21
CA GLY A 242 21.18 -0.41 -4.74
C GLY A 242 19.81 -0.32 -4.07
N ALA A 243 18.70 -0.36 -4.80
CA ALA A 243 17.36 -0.22 -4.26
C ALA A 243 16.33 -1.07 -5.00
N PHE A 244 15.24 -1.44 -4.31
CA PHE A 244 14.04 -1.88 -5.02
C PHE A 244 13.49 -0.75 -5.88
N MET A 245 13.12 -1.09 -7.12
CA MET A 245 12.48 -0.16 -8.03
C MET A 245 11.00 0.02 -7.67
N TYR A 246 10.52 1.23 -7.83
CA TYR A 246 9.17 1.64 -7.47
C TYR A 246 8.13 0.96 -8.38
N MET A 247 7.02 0.41 -7.87
CA MET A 247 6.52 0.41 -6.50
C MET A 247 6.34 -1.03 -5.98
N ALA A 248 6.14 -1.19 -4.66
CA ALA A 248 5.73 -2.44 -4.05
C ALA A 248 4.20 -2.55 -4.07
N GLN A 249 3.64 -3.03 -5.17
CA GLN A 249 2.21 -3.10 -5.34
C GLN A 249 1.60 -4.29 -4.58
N TYR A 250 0.65 -4.00 -3.70
CA TYR A 250 -0.11 -4.97 -2.91
C TYR A 250 -1.48 -5.21 -3.53
N GLN A 251 -1.77 -6.48 -3.82
CA GLN A 251 -3.07 -6.97 -4.30
C GLN A 251 -3.68 -7.94 -3.31
N GLU A 252 -4.98 -7.81 -3.09
CA GLU A 252 -5.78 -8.69 -2.26
C GLU A 252 -6.58 -9.63 -3.16
N PHE A 253 -6.40 -10.95 -2.97
CA PHE A 253 -7.16 -12.01 -3.60
C PHE A 253 -7.97 -12.77 -2.55
N LYS A 254 -8.92 -13.59 -2.98
CA LYS A 254 -9.80 -14.35 -2.10
C LYS A 254 -9.06 -15.28 -1.13
N ASP A 255 -7.97 -15.87 -1.57
CA ASP A 255 -7.22 -16.95 -0.91
C ASP A 255 -5.83 -16.55 -0.43
N HIS A 256 -5.34 -15.38 -0.81
CA HIS A 256 -4.04 -14.84 -0.39
C HIS A 256 -3.94 -13.35 -0.70
N ASN A 257 -2.96 -12.71 -0.09
CA ASN A 257 -2.50 -11.37 -0.48
C ASN A 257 -1.17 -11.52 -1.22
N SER A 258 -0.93 -10.70 -2.24
CA SER A 258 0.31 -10.70 -3.01
C SER A 258 0.98 -9.34 -3.00
N ILE A 259 2.33 -9.35 -3.06
CA ILE A 259 3.12 -8.17 -3.38
C ILE A 259 4.12 -8.51 -4.47
N VAL A 260 4.29 -7.59 -5.42
CA VAL A 260 5.26 -7.72 -6.51
C VAL A 260 6.37 -6.69 -6.30
N LEU A 261 7.62 -7.15 -6.42
CA LEU A 261 8.83 -6.37 -6.20
C LEU A 261 9.82 -6.61 -7.33
N ASN A 262 10.67 -5.63 -7.63
CA ASN A 262 11.76 -5.82 -8.58
C ASN A 262 12.96 -4.91 -8.31
N HIS A 263 14.15 -5.33 -8.73
CA HIS A 263 15.38 -4.55 -8.72
C HIS A 263 16.32 -4.96 -9.82
N THR A 264 17.34 -4.15 -10.06
CA THR A 264 18.40 -4.45 -11.03
C THR A 264 19.46 -5.38 -10.42
N VAL A 265 19.88 -6.39 -11.15
CA VAL A 265 20.97 -7.31 -10.78
C VAL A 265 21.98 -7.45 -11.90
N ASP A 266 23.24 -7.73 -11.56
CA ASP A 266 24.27 -8.11 -12.52
C ASP A 266 24.07 -9.59 -12.90
N VAL A 267 23.81 -9.83 -14.18
CA VAL A 267 23.62 -11.18 -14.73
C VAL A 267 24.87 -11.72 -15.41
N ASP A 268 25.89 -10.89 -15.60
CA ASP A 268 27.20 -11.27 -16.12
C ASP A 268 28.22 -11.31 -14.98
N MET A 269 28.47 -12.48 -14.44
CA MET A 269 29.42 -12.72 -13.36
C MET A 269 30.89 -12.47 -13.76
N THR A 270 31.15 -11.84 -14.92
CA THR A 270 32.44 -11.50 -15.46
C THR A 270 32.80 -10.01 -15.22
N GLU A 271 33.80 -9.49 -15.91
CA GLU A 271 34.19 -8.07 -15.84
C GLU A 271 33.22 -7.13 -16.55
N ARG A 272 32.27 -7.65 -17.33
CA ARG A 272 31.22 -6.89 -17.99
C ARG A 272 29.97 -6.91 -17.13
N LYS A 273 29.43 -5.77 -16.89
CA LYS A 273 28.21 -5.60 -16.14
C LYS A 273 27.03 -5.56 -17.11
N ASN A 274 26.27 -6.65 -17.18
CA ASN A 274 25.01 -6.73 -17.86
C ASN A 274 23.89 -6.73 -16.83
N ALA A 275 22.97 -5.79 -16.96
CA ALA A 275 21.85 -5.68 -16.04
C ALA A 275 20.67 -6.57 -16.48
N GLY A 276 20.09 -7.25 -15.54
CA GLY A 276 18.80 -7.94 -15.65
C GLY A 276 17.83 -7.48 -14.58
N ILE A 277 16.55 -7.72 -14.79
CA ILE A 277 15.53 -7.40 -13.80
C ILE A 277 15.24 -8.64 -12.97
N ARG A 278 15.64 -8.60 -11.70
CA ARG A 278 15.22 -9.55 -10.68
C ARG A 278 13.84 -9.14 -10.17
N TRP A 279 12.88 -10.07 -10.12
CA TRP A 279 11.53 -9.81 -9.67
C TRP A 279 11.05 -10.92 -8.74
N TYR A 280 10.08 -10.58 -7.87
CA TYR A 280 9.53 -11.46 -6.85
C TYR A 280 8.02 -11.29 -6.77
N GLU A 281 7.31 -12.36 -6.50
CA GLU A 281 5.97 -12.36 -5.92
C GLU A 281 6.06 -12.98 -4.54
N LEU A 282 5.81 -12.16 -3.52
CA LEU A 282 5.59 -12.65 -2.17
C LEU A 282 4.09 -12.80 -1.94
N ARG A 283 3.71 -13.83 -1.20
CA ARG A 283 2.33 -14.01 -0.74
C ARG A 283 2.26 -14.01 0.78
N GLU A 284 1.13 -13.54 1.28
CA GLU A 284 0.84 -13.49 2.71
C GLU A 284 -0.29 -14.44 3.05
N GLU A 285 -0.04 -15.30 4.04
CA GLU A 285 -0.99 -16.18 4.69
C GLU A 285 -0.79 -16.08 6.20
N ASP A 286 -1.87 -16.00 6.98
CA ASP A 286 -1.82 -15.92 8.45
C ASP A 286 -0.82 -14.87 8.97
N ASP A 287 -0.83 -13.66 8.38
CA ASP A 287 0.04 -12.53 8.72
C ASP A 287 1.55 -12.78 8.53
N SER A 288 1.91 -13.78 7.70
CA SER A 288 3.29 -14.14 7.37
C SER A 288 3.52 -14.13 5.88
N TRP A 289 4.58 -13.42 5.45
CA TRP A 289 4.99 -13.38 4.06
C TRP A 289 5.87 -14.58 3.70
N TYR A 290 5.71 -15.12 2.50
CA TYR A 290 6.61 -16.13 1.94
C TYR A 290 6.89 -15.87 0.46
N LEU A 291 8.03 -16.36 -0.01
CA LEU A 291 8.38 -16.31 -1.41
C LEU A 291 7.53 -17.31 -2.19
N TYR A 292 6.60 -16.81 -3.01
CA TYR A 292 5.78 -17.65 -3.87
C TYR A 292 6.50 -17.98 -5.18
N GLN A 293 7.10 -16.96 -5.80
CA GLN A 293 7.94 -17.11 -6.99
C GLN A 293 8.94 -15.96 -7.13
N GLU A 294 10.00 -16.24 -7.87
CA GLU A 294 11.03 -15.29 -8.23
C GLU A 294 11.64 -15.65 -9.59
N GLY A 295 12.19 -14.66 -10.27
CA GLY A 295 12.89 -14.86 -11.53
C GLY A 295 13.79 -13.69 -11.87
N THR A 296 14.71 -13.91 -12.82
CA THR A 296 15.53 -12.85 -13.40
C THR A 296 15.24 -12.76 -14.88
N TYR A 297 14.77 -11.59 -15.33
CA TYR A 297 14.51 -11.38 -16.75
C TYR A 297 15.74 -10.80 -17.46
N SER A 298 16.41 -11.65 -18.23
CA SER A 298 17.57 -11.33 -19.05
C SER A 298 17.63 -12.32 -20.22
N PRO A 299 16.75 -12.17 -21.24
CA PRO A 299 16.60 -13.17 -22.31
C PRO A 299 17.73 -13.14 -23.35
N ASP A 300 18.58 -12.12 -23.36
CA ASP A 300 19.71 -11.93 -24.25
C ASP A 300 20.81 -11.08 -23.58
N ASP A 301 21.85 -10.71 -24.35
CA ASP A 301 23.01 -9.96 -23.85
C ASP A 301 22.78 -8.45 -23.68
N GLN A 302 21.52 -7.95 -23.80
CA GLN A 302 21.21 -6.55 -23.60
C GLN A 302 20.88 -6.28 -22.14
N SER A 303 21.34 -5.14 -21.63
CA SER A 303 21.07 -4.70 -20.27
C SER A 303 19.66 -4.16 -20.11
N ARG A 304 18.97 -4.60 -19.05
CA ARG A 304 17.64 -4.13 -18.63
C ARG A 304 17.70 -3.62 -17.21
N TRP A 305 17.23 -2.39 -16.99
CA TRP A 305 17.28 -1.72 -15.68
C TRP A 305 16.10 -0.76 -15.51
N LEU A 306 15.98 -0.12 -14.35
CA LEU A 306 14.87 0.77 -13.99
C LEU A 306 13.51 0.11 -14.28
N GLY A 307 13.36 -1.12 -13.81
CA GLY A 307 12.13 -1.87 -13.95
C GLY A 307 11.03 -1.34 -13.04
N SER A 308 9.77 -1.48 -13.47
CA SER A 308 8.62 -1.38 -12.59
C SER A 308 7.67 -2.53 -12.89
N ALA A 309 7.23 -3.22 -11.82
CA ALA A 309 6.36 -4.37 -11.92
C ALA A 309 5.03 -4.10 -11.22
N ALA A 310 3.95 -4.63 -11.77
CA ALA A 310 2.64 -4.59 -11.16
C ALA A 310 1.87 -5.88 -11.47
N MET A 311 0.83 -6.18 -10.67
CA MET A 311 -0.05 -7.33 -10.84
C MET A 311 -1.47 -6.83 -11.12
N ASP A 312 -2.11 -7.33 -12.17
CA ASP A 312 -3.49 -7.01 -12.47
C ASP A 312 -4.48 -7.78 -11.55
N ARG A 313 -5.76 -7.41 -11.59
CA ARG A 313 -6.80 -8.05 -10.76
C ARG A 313 -7.01 -9.54 -11.05
N GLN A 314 -6.47 -10.07 -12.15
CA GLN A 314 -6.50 -11.49 -12.50
C GLN A 314 -5.24 -12.23 -12.02
N GLY A 315 -4.26 -11.53 -11.44
CA GLY A 315 -3.01 -12.09 -10.95
C GLY A 315 -1.92 -12.23 -12.03
N ASN A 316 -2.09 -11.59 -13.19
CA ASN A 316 -1.03 -11.52 -14.19
C ASN A 316 -0.04 -10.40 -13.82
N ILE A 317 1.25 -10.62 -14.08
CA ILE A 317 2.30 -9.67 -13.75
C ILE A 317 2.80 -9.00 -15.01
N GLY A 318 2.73 -7.66 -15.06
CA GLY A 318 3.40 -6.82 -16.05
C GLY A 318 4.74 -6.34 -15.52
N LEU A 319 5.73 -6.25 -16.40
CA LEU A 319 7.07 -5.73 -16.13
C LEU A 319 7.50 -4.84 -17.29
N ALA A 320 7.77 -3.57 -17.02
CA ALA A 320 8.32 -2.65 -18.02
C ALA A 320 9.62 -2.03 -17.50
N TYR A 321 10.51 -1.63 -18.41
CA TYR A 321 11.89 -1.26 -18.07
C TYR A 321 12.56 -0.50 -19.20
N SER A 322 13.71 0.10 -18.88
CA SER A 322 14.66 0.62 -19.87
C SER A 322 15.61 -0.48 -20.34
N ILE A 323 16.03 -0.43 -21.61
CA ILE A 323 16.97 -1.39 -22.24
C ILE A 323 18.06 -0.65 -23.00
N THR A 324 19.30 -1.14 -22.95
CA THR A 324 20.44 -0.64 -23.74
C THR A 324 21.45 -1.74 -24.04
N SER A 325 22.32 -1.51 -25.03
CA SER A 325 23.52 -2.33 -25.33
C SER A 325 24.51 -1.53 -26.19
N GLU A 326 25.61 -2.11 -26.60
CA GLU A 326 26.52 -1.50 -27.57
C GLU A 326 25.86 -1.16 -28.93
N THR A 327 24.72 -1.78 -29.24
CA THR A 327 23.99 -1.62 -30.50
C THR A 327 22.56 -1.13 -30.35
N THR A 328 22.06 -1.06 -29.12
CA THR A 328 20.69 -0.61 -28.80
C THR A 328 20.75 0.66 -27.97
N PHE A 329 20.21 1.75 -28.49
CA PHE A 329 20.07 2.99 -27.73
C PHE A 329 19.11 2.82 -26.54
N PRO A 330 19.30 3.60 -25.46
CA PRO A 330 18.38 3.57 -24.32
C PRO A 330 16.92 3.71 -24.78
N SER A 331 16.12 2.68 -24.57
CA SER A 331 14.76 2.48 -25.10
C SER A 331 13.85 1.90 -24.03
N LEU A 332 12.53 1.96 -24.25
CA LEU A 332 11.54 1.38 -23.34
C LEU A 332 10.91 0.12 -23.92
N LYS A 333 10.82 -0.90 -23.11
CA LYS A 333 10.17 -2.16 -23.44
C LYS A 333 9.36 -2.71 -22.29
N PHE A 334 8.53 -3.72 -22.57
CA PHE A 334 7.77 -4.45 -21.58
C PHE A 334 7.67 -5.94 -21.91
N THR A 335 7.39 -6.71 -20.90
CA THR A 335 7.08 -8.13 -20.90
C THR A 335 6.08 -8.43 -19.79
N GLY A 336 5.82 -9.67 -19.52
CA GLY A 336 4.98 -10.09 -18.41
C GLY A 336 4.73 -11.59 -18.41
N ARG A 337 3.84 -12.01 -17.53
CA ARG A 337 3.39 -13.39 -17.43
C ARG A 337 1.93 -13.47 -17.04
N LYS A 338 1.27 -14.53 -17.45
CA LYS A 338 -0.05 -14.86 -16.94
C LYS A 338 0.06 -15.63 -15.61
N ARG A 339 -0.99 -15.49 -14.79
CA ARG A 339 -1.09 -16.14 -13.49
C ARG A 339 -0.80 -17.65 -13.53
N ASP A 340 -1.37 -18.36 -14.50
CA ASP A 340 -1.35 -19.81 -14.57
C ASP A 340 -0.17 -20.41 -15.37
N GLU A 341 0.81 -19.58 -15.76
CA GLU A 341 2.00 -20.01 -16.50
C GLU A 341 3.11 -20.48 -15.56
N THR A 342 4.20 -21.04 -16.13
CA THR A 342 5.35 -21.55 -15.37
C THR A 342 5.86 -20.50 -14.37
N LEU A 343 5.98 -20.86 -13.10
CA LEU A 343 6.48 -19.96 -12.07
C LEU A 343 7.94 -19.55 -12.33
N GLY A 344 8.26 -18.32 -11.99
CA GLY A 344 9.61 -17.76 -12.13
C GLY A 344 9.98 -17.29 -13.54
N GLU A 345 9.07 -17.37 -14.51
CA GLU A 345 9.32 -16.98 -15.89
C GLU A 345 8.40 -15.86 -16.35
N MET A 346 8.95 -14.87 -17.07
CA MET A 346 8.19 -13.91 -17.87
C MET A 346 7.95 -14.50 -19.25
N THR A 347 6.76 -15.02 -19.47
CA THR A 347 6.41 -15.86 -20.63
C THR A 347 5.90 -15.07 -21.83
N ILE A 348 5.49 -13.79 -21.61
CA ILE A 348 5.06 -12.90 -22.69
C ILE A 348 6.29 -12.40 -23.43
N ASN A 349 6.28 -12.50 -24.74
CA ASN A 349 7.37 -11.98 -25.56
C ASN A 349 7.61 -10.49 -25.33
N GLU A 350 8.88 -10.11 -25.20
CA GLU A 350 9.28 -8.72 -25.07
C GLU A 350 8.74 -7.86 -26.23
N SER A 351 8.14 -6.74 -25.92
CA SER A 351 7.60 -5.79 -26.89
C SER A 351 8.21 -4.40 -26.69
N GLY A 352 8.53 -3.73 -27.80
CA GLY A 352 9.03 -2.36 -27.78
C GLY A 352 7.89 -1.35 -27.63
N ALA A 353 8.09 -0.34 -26.78
CA ALA A 353 7.17 0.78 -26.60
C ALA A 353 7.76 2.07 -27.20
N PHE A 354 8.96 2.44 -26.80
CA PHE A 354 9.69 3.60 -27.34
C PHE A 354 11.10 3.19 -27.71
N SER A 355 11.52 3.56 -28.92
CA SER A 355 12.88 3.29 -29.41
C SER A 355 13.70 4.58 -29.37
N GLY A 356 14.81 4.55 -28.63
CA GLY A 356 15.80 5.61 -28.65
C GLY A 356 16.59 5.64 -29.98
N ASP A 357 17.13 6.80 -30.32
CA ASP A 357 18.02 7.04 -31.46
C ASP A 357 19.25 7.88 -31.09
N GLY A 358 19.46 8.12 -29.79
CA GLY A 358 20.57 8.84 -29.20
C GLY A 358 21.21 8.14 -28.02
N SER A 359 22.42 8.58 -27.64
CA SER A 359 23.15 8.14 -26.44
C SER A 359 23.38 9.31 -25.50
N GLN A 360 23.34 9.03 -24.21
CA GLN A 360 23.73 9.96 -23.18
C GLN A 360 25.28 10.06 -23.16
N THR A 361 25.82 11.28 -23.24
CA THR A 361 27.27 11.48 -23.39
C THR A 361 27.90 12.38 -22.31
N SER A 362 27.10 12.96 -21.42
CA SER A 362 27.54 13.99 -20.48
C SER A 362 27.66 13.54 -19.03
N SER A 363 27.04 12.40 -18.66
CA SER A 363 26.99 11.90 -17.30
C SER A 363 26.67 10.40 -17.32
N ALA A 364 27.04 9.67 -16.27
CA ALA A 364 26.56 8.30 -16.02
C ALA A 364 25.09 8.31 -15.52
N ARG A 365 24.67 9.35 -14.81
CA ARG A 365 23.31 9.47 -14.25
C ARG A 365 22.26 9.48 -15.36
N PHE A 366 21.42 8.44 -15.40
CA PHE A 366 20.33 8.29 -16.36
C PHE A 366 19.00 8.75 -15.78
N GLY A 367 18.66 8.29 -14.61
CA GLY A 367 17.49 8.60 -13.84
C GLY A 367 17.32 7.58 -12.72
N ASP A 368 16.50 7.92 -11.71
CA ASP A 368 16.34 7.13 -10.50
C ASP A 368 14.92 6.53 -10.39
N TYR A 369 14.02 6.86 -11.33
CA TYR A 369 12.61 6.52 -11.24
C TYR A 369 12.05 5.97 -12.53
N SER A 370 11.18 5.00 -12.37
CA SER A 370 10.15 4.59 -13.31
C SER A 370 8.93 4.16 -12.53
N GLN A 371 7.75 4.19 -13.14
CA GLN A 371 6.53 3.86 -12.40
C GLN A 371 5.52 3.16 -13.29
N MET A 372 4.98 2.05 -12.78
CA MET A 372 3.84 1.34 -13.34
C MET A 372 2.67 1.42 -12.39
N THR A 373 1.48 1.77 -12.91
CA THR A 373 0.22 1.81 -12.17
C THR A 373 -0.85 1.05 -12.95
N LEU A 374 -1.87 0.58 -12.26
CA LEU A 374 -3.04 -0.05 -12.89
C LEU A 374 -4.15 0.96 -13.14
N ASP A 375 -4.81 0.81 -14.27
CA ASP A 375 -6.01 1.57 -14.57
C ASP A 375 -7.14 1.20 -13.59
N PRO A 376 -7.59 2.15 -12.75
CA PRO A 376 -8.62 1.86 -11.75
C PRO A 376 -10.00 1.56 -12.37
N SER A 377 -10.19 1.86 -13.65
CA SER A 377 -11.45 1.60 -14.35
C SER A 377 -11.65 0.11 -14.64
N ASP A 378 -10.57 -0.60 -15.00
CA ASP A 378 -10.66 -2.03 -15.35
C ASP A 378 -9.79 -2.94 -14.46
N GLY A 379 -8.77 -2.42 -13.80
CA GLY A 379 -7.80 -3.19 -13.02
C GLY A 379 -6.97 -4.20 -13.85
N LEU A 380 -6.92 -4.03 -15.17
CA LEU A 380 -6.24 -4.91 -16.13
C LEU A 380 -5.21 -4.19 -16.99
N THR A 381 -5.38 -2.89 -17.20
CA THR A 381 -4.49 -2.09 -18.03
C THR A 381 -3.33 -1.57 -17.19
N PHE A 382 -2.13 -2.00 -17.52
CA PHE A 382 -0.89 -1.45 -16.99
C PHE A 382 -0.57 -0.15 -17.71
N TRP A 383 -0.23 0.89 -16.94
CA TRP A 383 0.29 2.17 -17.43
C TRP A 383 1.68 2.38 -16.87
N TYR A 384 2.64 2.64 -17.75
CA TYR A 384 4.03 2.82 -17.39
C TYR A 384 4.57 4.15 -17.87
N THR A 385 5.39 4.79 -17.04
CA THR A 385 6.25 5.91 -17.44
C THR A 385 7.71 5.58 -17.13
N GLY A 386 8.59 5.93 -18.05
CA GLY A 386 10.03 5.73 -17.94
C GLY A 386 10.78 6.64 -18.90
N GLU A 387 12.10 6.53 -18.89
CA GLU A 387 13.03 7.34 -19.67
C GLU A 387 13.62 6.58 -20.84
N TYR A 388 13.87 7.31 -21.94
CA TYR A 388 14.64 6.85 -23.08
C TYR A 388 15.48 8.02 -23.64
N VAL A 389 16.41 7.74 -24.57
CA VAL A 389 17.27 8.78 -25.15
C VAL A 389 17.03 8.89 -26.64
N SER A 390 16.61 10.08 -27.06
CA SER A 390 16.55 10.47 -28.47
C SER A 390 17.79 11.27 -28.88
N SER A 391 17.88 11.58 -30.17
CA SER A 391 18.89 12.49 -30.72
C SER A 391 18.82 13.90 -30.12
N ASN A 392 17.72 14.25 -29.42
CA ASN A 392 17.54 15.52 -28.73
C ASN A 392 17.96 15.46 -27.23
N GLY A 393 18.30 14.27 -26.71
CA GLY A 393 18.64 14.01 -25.31
C GLY A 393 17.60 13.15 -24.61
N TRP A 394 17.46 13.32 -23.29
CA TRP A 394 16.48 12.58 -22.50
C TRP A 394 15.04 12.92 -22.89
N GLU A 395 14.25 11.89 -23.01
CA GLU A 395 12.80 11.98 -23.18
C GLU A 395 12.10 11.01 -22.25
N THR A 396 10.81 11.23 -21.99
CA THR A 396 9.98 10.32 -21.22
C THR A 396 8.89 9.73 -22.10
N GLY A 397 8.65 8.43 -21.92
CA GLY A 397 7.58 7.70 -22.61
C GLY A 397 6.49 7.26 -21.65
N VAL A 398 5.23 7.46 -22.05
CA VAL A 398 4.07 6.90 -21.36
C VAL A 398 3.37 5.94 -22.29
N PHE A 399 3.11 4.72 -21.84
CA PHE A 399 2.36 3.73 -22.62
C PHE A 399 1.53 2.82 -21.74
N SER A 400 0.59 2.13 -22.37
CA SER A 400 -0.24 1.15 -21.67
C SER A 400 -0.31 -0.17 -22.43
N PHE A 401 -0.50 -1.27 -21.70
CA PHE A 401 -0.66 -2.61 -22.25
C PHE A 401 -1.54 -3.46 -21.34
N LYS A 402 -2.02 -4.60 -21.87
CA LYS A 402 -2.81 -5.59 -21.11
C LYS A 402 -2.20 -6.97 -21.29
N ILE A 403 -2.26 -7.77 -20.23
CA ILE A 403 -1.94 -9.20 -20.21
C ILE A 403 -3.21 -10.00 -19.95
N GLY A 404 -4.03 -9.53 -19.05
CA GLY A 404 -5.30 -10.14 -18.68
C GLY A 404 -6.33 -10.13 -19.80
N ILE A 405 -7.34 -10.97 -19.65
CA ILE A 405 -8.45 -11.10 -20.60
C ILE A 405 -9.56 -10.16 -20.14
N GLN A 406 -10.03 -9.32 -21.03
CA GLN A 406 -11.25 -8.57 -20.82
C GLN A 406 -12.42 -9.45 -21.21
N TYR A 407 -13.20 -9.88 -20.22
CA TYR A 407 -14.37 -10.73 -20.42
C TYR A 407 -15.58 -9.95 -20.94
N ASP A 408 -16.51 -10.64 -21.54
CA ASP A 408 -17.80 -10.07 -21.96
C ASP A 408 -18.77 -9.95 -20.79
N HIS A 409 -18.72 -10.91 -19.86
CA HIS A 409 -19.56 -10.94 -18.67
C HIS A 409 -18.70 -11.20 -17.43
N ASP A 410 -18.66 -10.24 -16.51
CA ASP A 410 -17.84 -10.32 -15.31
C ASP A 410 -18.41 -9.34 -14.25
N ILE A 411 -19.03 -9.90 -13.20
CA ILE A 411 -19.58 -9.16 -12.07
C ILE A 411 -18.79 -9.50 -10.80
N SER A 412 -18.29 -8.48 -10.14
CA SER A 412 -17.60 -8.64 -8.86
C SER A 412 -18.35 -8.01 -7.69
N ILE A 413 -18.21 -8.60 -6.52
CA ILE A 413 -18.58 -7.98 -5.24
C ILE A 413 -17.38 -7.20 -4.74
N GLN A 414 -17.51 -5.87 -4.64
CA GLN A 414 -16.38 -5.00 -4.29
C GLN A 414 -16.23 -4.78 -2.79
N GLN A 415 -17.35 -4.55 -2.11
CA GLN A 415 -17.29 -4.12 -0.71
C GLN A 415 -18.63 -4.34 0.01
N LEU A 416 -18.57 -4.67 1.30
CA LEU A 416 -19.68 -4.53 2.24
C LEU A 416 -19.75 -3.05 2.68
N ILE A 417 -20.87 -2.41 2.37
CA ILE A 417 -21.11 -0.99 2.70
C ILE A 417 -21.80 -0.84 4.05
N ALA A 418 -22.65 -1.79 4.41
CA ALA A 418 -23.33 -1.85 5.70
C ALA A 418 -23.70 -3.31 6.04
N PRO A 419 -23.74 -3.67 7.35
CA PRO A 419 -23.34 -2.82 8.46
C PRO A 419 -21.82 -2.62 8.55
N LEU A 420 -21.39 -1.60 9.27
CA LEU A 420 -20.02 -1.44 9.75
C LEU A 420 -19.91 -2.01 11.16
N SER A 421 -18.69 -2.32 11.61
CA SER A 421 -18.42 -2.72 12.99
C SER A 421 -18.90 -1.64 13.97
N GLY A 422 -19.44 -2.07 15.11
CA GLY A 422 -20.00 -1.17 16.14
C GLY A 422 -21.17 -1.79 16.88
N ASP A 423 -22.11 -0.99 17.38
CA ASP A 423 -23.33 -1.47 18.04
C ASP A 423 -24.30 -2.09 17.01
N LEU A 424 -24.29 -3.41 16.89
CA LEU A 424 -25.14 -4.19 16.01
C LEU A 424 -26.28 -4.90 16.77
N THR A 425 -26.72 -4.36 17.91
CA THR A 425 -27.78 -4.96 18.76
C THR A 425 -29.16 -4.99 18.10
N LEU A 426 -29.37 -4.20 17.04
CA LEU A 426 -30.58 -4.29 16.20
C LEU A 426 -30.30 -5.08 14.92
N PRO A 427 -31.31 -5.79 14.40
CA PRO A 427 -31.18 -6.50 13.11
C PRO A 427 -30.73 -5.55 11.99
N GLN A 428 -29.81 -6.03 11.15
CA GLN A 428 -29.13 -5.24 10.12
C GLN A 428 -29.57 -5.65 8.70
N ALA A 429 -29.66 -4.69 7.81
CA ALA A 429 -29.75 -4.96 6.38
C ALA A 429 -28.35 -4.89 5.75
N LEU A 430 -27.92 -5.94 5.06
CA LEU A 430 -26.65 -5.92 4.33
C LEU A 430 -26.78 -5.07 3.07
N LYS A 431 -25.83 -4.18 2.88
CA LYS A 431 -25.67 -3.37 1.66
C LYS A 431 -24.29 -3.57 1.07
N VAL A 432 -24.23 -3.90 -0.20
CA VAL A 432 -22.98 -4.21 -0.91
C VAL A 432 -22.81 -3.32 -2.13
N LEU A 433 -21.55 -3.11 -2.51
CA LEU A 433 -21.15 -2.48 -3.76
C LEU A 433 -20.79 -3.58 -4.76
N ILE A 434 -21.39 -3.51 -5.95
CA ILE A 434 -21.19 -4.44 -7.05
C ILE A 434 -20.57 -3.68 -8.20
N LYS A 435 -19.63 -4.27 -8.93
CA LYS A 435 -19.04 -3.70 -10.15
C LYS A 435 -19.23 -4.62 -11.34
N ASN A 436 -19.52 -4.06 -12.50
CA ASN A 436 -19.48 -4.75 -13.77
C ASN A 436 -18.11 -4.54 -14.43
N ASN A 437 -17.26 -5.56 -14.43
CA ASN A 437 -15.96 -5.55 -15.08
C ASN A 437 -16.02 -6.10 -16.52
N GLY A 438 -17.18 -6.60 -16.95
CA GLY A 438 -17.39 -7.13 -18.31
C GLY A 438 -17.64 -6.05 -19.35
N ASN A 439 -17.60 -6.45 -20.63
CA ASN A 439 -17.90 -5.56 -21.76
C ASN A 439 -19.40 -5.36 -22.00
N ASN A 440 -20.24 -6.24 -21.46
CA ASN A 440 -21.69 -6.21 -21.64
C ASN A 440 -22.41 -5.74 -20.39
N THR A 441 -23.52 -5.04 -20.55
CA THR A 441 -24.39 -4.68 -19.44
C THR A 441 -24.91 -5.91 -18.71
N ALA A 442 -24.73 -5.96 -17.39
CA ALA A 442 -25.23 -7.03 -16.53
C ALA A 442 -26.54 -6.64 -15.85
N SER A 443 -27.48 -7.58 -15.78
CA SER A 443 -28.79 -7.38 -15.14
C SER A 443 -29.44 -8.70 -14.74
N ASN A 444 -30.37 -8.65 -13.80
CA ASN A 444 -31.21 -9.78 -13.40
C ASN A 444 -30.41 -11.03 -13.01
N PHE A 445 -29.54 -10.92 -12.01
CA PHE A 445 -28.76 -12.03 -11.48
C PHE A 445 -28.94 -12.19 -9.97
N PRO A 446 -28.78 -13.42 -9.41
CA PRO A 446 -28.86 -13.67 -7.99
C PRO A 446 -27.64 -13.09 -7.26
N ILE A 447 -27.87 -12.56 -6.05
CA ILE A 447 -26.84 -12.25 -5.07
C ILE A 447 -27.21 -12.94 -3.79
N SER A 448 -26.24 -13.57 -3.14
CA SER A 448 -26.43 -14.29 -1.89
C SER A 448 -25.50 -13.75 -0.81
N TYR A 449 -25.93 -13.81 0.44
CA TYR A 449 -25.02 -13.74 1.57
C TYR A 449 -25.20 -14.92 2.50
N GLN A 450 -24.15 -15.28 3.21
CA GLN A 450 -24.15 -16.27 4.28
C GLN A 450 -23.53 -15.68 5.54
N VAL A 451 -24.24 -15.84 6.66
CA VAL A 451 -23.75 -15.53 8.01
C VAL A 451 -24.01 -16.76 8.87
N LYS A 452 -22.98 -17.31 9.53
CA LYS A 452 -23.07 -18.60 10.24
C LYS A 452 -23.62 -19.69 9.29
N THR A 453 -24.79 -20.21 9.56
CA THR A 453 -25.47 -21.23 8.74
C THR A 453 -26.64 -20.68 7.91
N GLY A 454 -26.95 -19.38 8.07
CA GLY A 454 -28.06 -18.74 7.34
C GLY A 454 -27.61 -18.28 5.96
N LEU A 455 -28.19 -18.84 4.90
CA LEU A 455 -27.98 -18.42 3.52
C LEU A 455 -29.22 -17.68 3.02
N VAL A 456 -29.04 -16.47 2.52
CA VAL A 456 -30.09 -15.64 1.89
C VAL A 456 -29.71 -15.39 0.44
N THR A 457 -30.68 -15.53 -0.47
CA THR A 457 -30.48 -15.23 -1.89
C THR A 457 -31.59 -14.33 -2.39
N GLU A 458 -31.20 -13.20 -3.00
CA GLU A 458 -32.13 -12.25 -3.60
C GLU A 458 -31.69 -11.89 -5.03
N MET A 459 -32.60 -11.31 -5.81
CA MET A 459 -32.33 -10.95 -7.21
C MET A 459 -31.93 -9.46 -7.31
N PHE A 460 -30.78 -9.19 -7.87
CA PHE A 460 -30.47 -7.87 -8.40
C PHE A 460 -31.28 -7.67 -9.69
N THR A 461 -32.25 -6.76 -9.67
CA THR A 461 -33.15 -6.49 -10.81
C THR A 461 -32.77 -5.22 -11.58
N GLY A 462 -31.69 -4.52 -11.14
CA GLY A 462 -31.13 -3.36 -11.80
C GLY A 462 -30.33 -3.72 -13.05
N SER A 463 -29.63 -2.73 -13.57
CA SER A 463 -28.74 -2.83 -14.74
C SER A 463 -27.43 -2.11 -14.41
N ILE A 464 -26.29 -2.75 -14.66
CA ILE A 464 -24.95 -2.17 -14.48
C ILE A 464 -24.25 -2.19 -15.82
N THR A 465 -23.94 -1.01 -16.34
CA THR A 465 -23.19 -0.86 -17.59
C THR A 465 -21.70 -1.20 -17.40
N PRO A 466 -20.96 -1.52 -18.48
CA PRO A 466 -19.54 -1.82 -18.38
C PRO A 466 -18.74 -0.75 -17.61
N GLY A 467 -17.93 -1.19 -16.64
CA GLY A 467 -17.10 -0.35 -15.78
C GLY A 467 -17.83 0.34 -14.62
N ASP A 468 -19.16 0.36 -14.64
CA ASP A 468 -19.98 1.00 -13.60
C ASP A 468 -20.18 0.12 -12.38
N THR A 469 -20.66 0.76 -11.30
CA THR A 469 -21.00 0.12 -10.03
C THR A 469 -22.46 0.33 -9.67
N ALA A 470 -22.98 -0.56 -8.83
CA ALA A 470 -24.31 -0.42 -8.24
C ALA A 470 -24.31 -0.82 -6.77
N TYR A 471 -25.14 -0.17 -5.97
CA TYR A 471 -25.42 -0.65 -4.62
C TYR A 471 -26.60 -1.63 -4.64
N PHE A 472 -26.45 -2.72 -3.90
CA PHE A 472 -27.53 -3.65 -3.62
C PHE A 472 -27.76 -3.73 -2.11
N THR A 473 -29.01 -3.61 -1.66
CA THR A 473 -29.40 -3.78 -0.27
C THR A 473 -30.34 -4.96 -0.18
N PHE A 474 -29.98 -5.95 0.63
CA PHE A 474 -30.83 -7.10 0.90
C PHE A 474 -32.08 -6.69 1.69
N ASN A 475 -33.23 -7.24 1.33
CA ASN A 475 -34.48 -7.02 2.06
C ASN A 475 -34.54 -7.86 3.34
N GLU A 476 -33.96 -9.07 3.30
CA GLU A 476 -33.83 -9.92 4.48
C GLU A 476 -32.79 -9.32 5.42
N ILE A 477 -33.18 -9.18 6.68
CA ILE A 477 -32.32 -8.63 7.74
C ILE A 477 -31.64 -9.75 8.50
N VAL A 478 -30.41 -9.51 8.93
CA VAL A 478 -29.58 -10.46 9.69
C VAL A 478 -29.43 -10.00 11.13
N ASP A 479 -29.45 -10.94 12.06
CA ASP A 479 -29.16 -10.71 13.48
C ASP A 479 -27.65 -10.87 13.73
N LEU A 480 -27.00 -9.76 14.03
CA LEU A 480 -25.57 -9.64 14.38
C LEU A 480 -25.40 -9.16 15.83
N SER A 481 -26.42 -9.28 16.68
CA SER A 481 -26.43 -8.72 18.03
C SER A 481 -25.53 -9.44 19.03
N GLU A 482 -25.07 -10.65 18.73
CA GLU A 482 -24.08 -11.34 19.57
C GLU A 482 -22.74 -10.58 19.50
N SER A 483 -22.15 -10.24 20.65
CA SER A 483 -20.86 -9.55 20.68
C SER A 483 -19.73 -10.44 20.14
N GLY A 484 -18.88 -9.87 19.29
CA GLY A 484 -17.78 -10.55 18.65
C GLY A 484 -17.78 -10.41 17.13
N TYR A 485 -16.90 -11.16 16.47
CA TYR A 485 -16.81 -11.17 15.01
C TYR A 485 -17.94 -11.99 14.39
N HIS A 486 -18.52 -11.45 13.34
CA HIS A 486 -19.48 -12.10 12.47
C HIS A 486 -18.90 -12.18 11.05
N ASP A 487 -18.51 -13.37 10.64
CA ASP A 487 -18.04 -13.60 9.28
C ASP A 487 -19.22 -13.59 8.31
N ILE A 488 -19.03 -12.89 7.19
CA ILE A 488 -20.04 -12.66 6.16
C ILE A 488 -19.42 -13.04 4.81
N SER A 489 -20.02 -14.04 4.15
CA SER A 489 -19.69 -14.39 2.76
C SER A 489 -20.77 -13.84 1.84
N ILE A 490 -20.38 -13.14 0.78
CA ILE A 490 -21.30 -12.55 -0.20
C ILE A 490 -20.90 -13.03 -1.59
N VAL A 491 -21.86 -13.49 -2.40
CA VAL A 491 -21.58 -14.08 -3.72
C VAL A 491 -22.56 -13.54 -4.76
N SER A 492 -22.06 -13.09 -5.90
CA SER A 492 -22.82 -12.91 -7.12
C SER A 492 -22.96 -14.24 -7.87
N SER A 493 -24.06 -14.43 -8.59
CA SER A 493 -24.30 -15.68 -9.33
C SER A 493 -24.83 -15.39 -10.73
N LEU A 494 -24.15 -14.48 -11.46
CA LEU A 494 -24.44 -14.25 -12.87
C LEU A 494 -24.06 -15.50 -13.66
N SER A 495 -25.06 -16.17 -14.30
CA SER A 495 -24.87 -17.51 -14.90
C SER A 495 -23.84 -17.55 -16.04
N VAL A 496 -23.65 -16.44 -16.72
CA VAL A 496 -22.70 -16.27 -17.84
C VAL A 496 -21.40 -15.63 -17.43
N ASP A 497 -21.15 -15.43 -16.14
CA ASP A 497 -19.93 -14.86 -15.64
C ASP A 497 -18.70 -15.68 -16.04
N GLU A 498 -17.68 -15.02 -16.56
CA GLU A 498 -16.46 -15.63 -17.10
C GLU A 498 -15.27 -15.54 -16.14
N ASP A 499 -15.36 -14.68 -15.09
CA ASP A 499 -14.35 -14.55 -14.03
C ASP A 499 -14.92 -14.90 -12.66
N ARG A 500 -14.92 -16.20 -12.34
CA ARG A 500 -15.46 -16.69 -11.07
C ARG A 500 -14.60 -16.37 -9.84
N LEU A 501 -13.44 -15.81 -10.02
CA LEU A 501 -12.51 -15.54 -8.91
C LEU A 501 -12.90 -14.28 -8.11
N ASN A 502 -13.64 -13.36 -8.74
CA ASN A 502 -14.06 -12.11 -8.12
C ASN A 502 -15.55 -12.05 -7.76
N ASP A 503 -16.30 -13.15 -8.01
CA ASP A 503 -17.74 -13.28 -7.73
C ASP A 503 -18.09 -13.15 -6.24
N SER A 504 -17.13 -13.36 -5.33
CA SER A 504 -17.38 -13.44 -3.89
C SER A 504 -16.50 -12.48 -3.09
N LEU A 505 -17.05 -12.04 -1.96
CA LEU A 505 -16.39 -11.27 -0.93
C LEU A 505 -16.54 -11.99 0.41
N GLU A 506 -15.42 -12.30 1.06
CA GLU A 506 -15.37 -12.77 2.45
C GLU A 506 -14.98 -11.58 3.32
N THR A 507 -15.74 -11.28 4.34
CA THR A 507 -15.49 -10.15 5.23
C THR A 507 -16.04 -10.43 6.62
N SER A 508 -15.72 -9.61 7.59
CA SER A 508 -16.29 -9.71 8.92
C SER A 508 -16.66 -8.33 9.48
N VAL A 509 -17.62 -8.31 10.37
CA VAL A 509 -17.94 -7.14 11.20
C VAL A 509 -17.89 -7.52 12.66
N TYR A 510 -17.45 -6.60 13.49
CA TYR A 510 -17.37 -6.79 14.94
C TYR A 510 -18.54 -6.11 15.61
N SER A 511 -19.34 -6.88 16.37
CA SER A 511 -20.46 -6.35 17.16
C SER A 511 -20.02 -6.01 18.59
N THR A 512 -20.24 -4.78 18.99
CA THR A 512 -20.01 -4.31 20.37
C THR A 512 -21.33 -4.09 21.08
N TYR A 513 -21.30 -4.00 22.41
CA TYR A 513 -22.44 -3.48 23.16
C TYR A 513 -22.32 -1.97 23.34
N SER A 514 -23.43 -1.25 23.25
CA SER A 514 -23.46 0.19 23.55
C SER A 514 -22.96 0.49 24.95
N ASN A 515 -23.30 -0.36 25.92
CA ASN A 515 -22.91 -0.23 27.32
C ASN A 515 -22.31 -1.55 27.82
N ASP A 516 -21.00 -1.58 27.93
CA ASP A 516 -20.24 -2.71 28.45
C ASP A 516 -19.12 -2.19 29.38
N VAL A 517 -19.19 -2.55 30.64
CA VAL A 517 -18.20 -2.14 31.63
C VAL A 517 -17.84 -3.29 32.55
N GLY A 518 -16.55 -3.45 32.78
CA GLY A 518 -16.04 -4.54 33.59
C GLY A 518 -14.79 -4.20 34.40
N VAL A 519 -14.51 -5.01 35.41
CA VAL A 519 -13.24 -4.95 36.15
C VAL A 519 -12.18 -5.63 35.31
N SER A 520 -11.18 -4.86 34.85
CA SER A 520 -10.09 -5.37 34.01
C SER A 520 -8.89 -5.88 34.82
N LEU A 521 -8.70 -5.36 36.04
CA LEU A 521 -7.56 -5.73 36.91
C LEU A 521 -7.86 -5.41 38.38
N ILE A 522 -7.38 -6.25 39.28
CA ILE A 522 -7.27 -5.95 40.72
C ILE A 522 -5.82 -5.51 40.97
N THR A 523 -5.62 -4.24 41.32
CA THR A 523 -4.29 -3.66 41.55
C THR A 523 -3.87 -3.74 43.03
N SER A 524 -4.83 -3.90 43.95
CA SER A 524 -4.61 -4.14 45.37
C SER A 524 -5.77 -4.97 45.95
N PRO A 525 -5.52 -5.92 46.86
CA PRO A 525 -4.21 -6.36 47.36
C PRO A 525 -3.45 -7.20 46.33
N ILE A 526 -2.12 -7.16 46.43
CA ILE A 526 -1.24 -8.10 45.71
C ILE A 526 -0.88 -9.27 46.64
N SER A 527 -0.64 -10.46 46.10
CA SER A 527 -0.28 -11.63 46.88
C SER A 527 1.10 -11.43 47.55
N GLN A 528 1.09 -11.43 48.88
CA GLN A 528 2.30 -11.36 49.71
C GLN A 528 2.08 -12.00 51.09
N ILE A 529 3.15 -12.26 51.82
CA ILE A 529 3.08 -12.79 53.20
C ILE A 529 2.77 -11.67 54.16
N GLY A 530 1.89 -11.96 55.15
CA GLY A 530 1.58 -11.04 56.25
C GLY A 530 0.61 -9.90 55.89
N LEU A 531 -0.33 -10.17 55.01
CA LEU A 531 -1.42 -9.27 54.69
C LEU A 531 -2.28 -9.00 55.95
N GLY A 532 -2.76 -7.78 56.09
CA GLY A 532 -3.63 -7.33 57.18
C GLY A 532 -4.92 -6.73 56.64
N PHE A 533 -5.22 -5.47 57.08
CA PHE A 533 -6.31 -4.69 56.50
C PHE A 533 -5.82 -3.98 55.25
N GLU A 534 -6.17 -4.53 54.09
CA GLU A 534 -5.70 -4.05 52.79
C GLU A 534 -6.73 -3.20 52.07
N ASP A 535 -6.26 -2.21 51.34
CA ASP A 535 -7.09 -1.47 50.39
C ASP A 535 -7.48 -2.34 49.21
N VAL A 536 -8.74 -2.34 48.80
CA VAL A 536 -9.18 -2.99 47.56
C VAL A 536 -9.24 -1.94 46.47
N ILE A 537 -8.37 -2.09 45.47
CA ILE A 537 -8.26 -1.19 44.33
C ILE A 537 -8.38 -2.00 43.05
N VAL A 538 -9.25 -1.57 42.15
CA VAL A 538 -9.52 -2.21 40.87
C VAL A 538 -9.44 -1.21 39.72
N ASN A 539 -9.05 -1.66 38.55
CA ASN A 539 -9.23 -0.90 37.31
C ASN A 539 -10.55 -1.33 36.68
N VAL A 540 -11.39 -0.36 36.41
CA VAL A 540 -12.67 -0.53 35.71
C VAL A 540 -12.53 0.04 34.34
N LYS A 541 -12.76 -0.79 33.31
CA LYS A 541 -12.68 -0.39 31.90
C LYS A 541 -14.06 -0.40 31.26
N ASN A 542 -14.31 0.62 30.46
CA ASN A 542 -15.47 0.69 29.59
C ASN A 542 -15.13 0.03 28.23
N TYR A 543 -15.75 -1.10 27.95
CA TYR A 543 -15.61 -1.84 26.68
C TYR A 543 -16.71 -1.46 25.68
N GLY A 544 -17.74 -0.68 26.14
CA GLY A 544 -18.85 -0.24 25.32
C GLY A 544 -18.55 1.07 24.57
N GLU A 545 -19.48 1.45 23.71
CA GLU A 545 -19.37 2.66 22.88
C GLU A 545 -19.85 3.93 23.57
N ASN A 546 -20.75 3.80 24.57
CA ASN A 546 -21.24 4.93 25.34
C ASN A 546 -20.40 5.20 26.58
N SER A 547 -20.27 6.46 26.95
CA SER A 547 -19.71 6.80 28.26
C SER A 547 -20.61 6.29 29.37
N VAL A 548 -20.04 5.73 30.44
CA VAL A 548 -20.73 5.15 31.58
C VAL A 548 -20.33 5.84 32.88
N SER A 549 -21.27 5.96 33.83
CA SER A 549 -21.04 6.53 35.14
C SER A 549 -21.96 5.87 36.16
N GLU A 550 -21.78 6.17 37.46
CA GLU A 550 -22.58 5.63 38.58
C GLU A 550 -22.57 4.08 38.58
N ILE A 551 -21.39 3.48 38.40
CA ILE A 551 -21.22 2.04 38.24
C ILE A 551 -21.16 1.37 39.60
N PRO A 552 -22.13 0.49 39.97
CA PRO A 552 -22.06 -0.27 41.21
C PRO A 552 -20.97 -1.35 41.09
N LEU A 553 -20.07 -1.37 42.05
CA LEU A 553 -18.99 -2.34 42.12
C LEU A 553 -19.12 -3.15 43.43
N LYS A 554 -18.78 -4.44 43.34
CA LYS A 554 -18.84 -5.35 44.47
C LYS A 554 -17.56 -6.17 44.54
N TYR A 555 -17.02 -6.32 45.76
CA TYR A 555 -16.08 -7.43 46.02
C TYR A 555 -16.67 -8.35 47.11
N SER A 556 -16.22 -9.61 47.10
CA SER A 556 -16.63 -10.62 48.06
C SER A 556 -15.41 -11.39 48.56
N LEU A 557 -15.34 -11.59 49.88
CA LEU A 557 -14.37 -12.50 50.53
C LEU A 557 -15.10 -13.42 51.53
N ASN A 558 -14.95 -14.74 51.36
CA ASN A 558 -15.52 -15.76 52.24
C ASN A 558 -17.06 -15.54 52.50
N GLY A 559 -17.76 -15.08 51.48
CA GLY A 559 -19.22 -14.81 51.54
C GLY A 559 -19.63 -13.42 52.09
N ASN A 560 -18.68 -12.64 52.60
CA ASN A 560 -18.92 -11.26 52.99
C ASN A 560 -18.80 -10.34 51.77
N GLU A 561 -19.84 -9.58 51.47
CA GLU A 561 -19.91 -8.71 50.32
C GLU A 561 -19.80 -7.23 50.73
N VAL A 562 -19.04 -6.47 49.95
CA VAL A 562 -18.94 -5.01 50.06
C VAL A 562 -19.34 -4.40 48.73
N ILE A 563 -20.29 -3.49 48.79
CA ILE A 563 -20.78 -2.77 47.59
C ILE A 563 -20.40 -1.31 47.71
N ASP A 564 -19.89 -0.73 46.63
CA ASP A 564 -19.57 0.68 46.51
C ASP A 564 -19.88 1.18 45.08
N THR A 565 -19.87 2.48 44.82
CA THR A 565 -20.25 3.04 43.53
C THR A 565 -19.16 3.93 42.99
N LEU A 566 -18.68 3.59 41.82
CA LEU A 566 -17.78 4.43 41.04
C LEU A 566 -18.62 5.54 40.35
N LYS A 567 -18.40 6.79 40.76
CA LYS A 567 -19.17 7.95 40.27
C LYS A 567 -18.55 8.64 39.04
N ASN A 568 -17.26 8.41 38.80
CA ASN A 568 -16.55 9.00 37.66
C ASN A 568 -17.14 8.50 36.35
N THR A 569 -17.25 9.39 35.37
CA THR A 569 -17.57 9.00 34.00
C THR A 569 -16.36 8.35 33.37
N ILE A 570 -16.54 7.17 32.73
CA ILE A 570 -15.55 6.48 31.93
C ILE A 570 -15.98 6.59 30.47
N LEU A 571 -15.16 7.22 29.62
CA LEU A 571 -15.42 7.30 28.18
C LEU A 571 -15.24 5.93 27.51
N ALA A 572 -15.78 5.76 26.32
CA ALA A 572 -15.59 4.56 25.52
C ALA A 572 -14.09 4.22 25.38
N GLY A 573 -13.72 2.95 25.64
CA GLY A 573 -12.36 2.46 25.59
C GLY A 573 -11.45 2.82 26.78
N ASP A 574 -11.82 3.81 27.59
CA ASP A 574 -11.05 4.28 28.74
C ASP A 574 -11.21 3.38 29.97
N HIS A 575 -10.32 3.58 30.93
CA HIS A 575 -10.39 2.94 32.25
C HIS A 575 -10.13 3.93 33.38
N VAL A 576 -10.58 3.58 34.56
CA VAL A 576 -10.35 4.36 35.79
C VAL A 576 -10.01 3.44 36.95
N SER A 577 -9.06 3.84 37.78
CA SER A 577 -8.76 3.13 39.02
C SER A 577 -9.77 3.52 40.11
N PHE A 578 -10.37 2.51 40.72
CA PHE A 578 -11.35 2.68 41.80
C PHE A 578 -10.89 2.01 43.08
N LYS A 579 -10.92 2.76 44.18
CA LYS A 579 -10.63 2.28 45.55
C LYS A 579 -11.91 2.18 46.33
N PHE A 580 -12.23 0.97 46.81
CA PHE A 580 -13.35 0.76 47.73
C PHE A 580 -13.12 1.50 49.06
N ILE A 581 -14.20 2.04 49.63
CA ILE A 581 -14.15 2.74 50.92
C ILE A 581 -13.79 1.78 52.05
N GLN A 582 -14.35 0.56 52.02
CA GLN A 582 -14.09 -0.45 53.04
C GLN A 582 -12.85 -1.29 52.68
N LYS A 583 -11.94 -1.38 53.64
CA LYS A 583 -10.77 -2.25 53.54
C LYS A 583 -11.13 -3.71 53.69
N LEU A 584 -10.34 -4.56 53.08
CA LEU A 584 -10.45 -6.02 53.14
C LEU A 584 -9.56 -6.55 54.27
N ASP A 585 -10.10 -7.34 55.23
CA ASP A 585 -9.34 -7.99 56.25
C ASP A 585 -8.80 -9.35 55.75
N LEU A 586 -7.47 -9.42 55.51
CA LEU A 586 -6.73 -10.60 55.11
C LEU A 586 -5.80 -11.11 56.22
N SER A 587 -5.99 -10.67 57.44
CA SER A 587 -5.17 -11.08 58.58
C SER A 587 -5.45 -12.52 59.04
N ILE A 588 -6.58 -13.11 58.60
CA ILE A 588 -6.98 -14.47 58.93
C ILE A 588 -6.75 -15.36 57.71
N VAL A 589 -5.71 -16.15 57.74
CA VAL A 589 -5.42 -17.21 56.76
C VAL A 589 -5.89 -18.55 57.34
#